data_b9fb275fc95cec066b0af76c3e72e690
#
_entry.id   b9fb275fc95cec066b0af76c3e72e690
#
_cell.length_a   1.000
_cell.length_b   1.000
_cell.length_c   1.000
_cell.angle_alpha   90.00
_cell.angle_beta   90.00
_cell.angle_gamma   90.00
#
_symmetry.space_group_name_H-M   'P 1'
#
loop_
_entity.id
_entity.type
_entity.pdbx_description
1 polymer ?
#
loop_
_entity_poly.entity_id
_entity_poly.type
_entity_poly.pdbx_seq_one_letter_code
_entity_poly.pdbx_strand_id
1 'polypeptide(L)'
;LGSTDQRKLDEYLTAVRELELRIEQAEQFKASLPDVSKPTGIPETYAQHMRLMFDLLALAFQTDTTRISSFILAHDGSNRPYPWLNVPEGHHDLSHHGNDEAKKVKIARINRFHIEQFAHFLGRLKQTPEGEGCLLDHCQIVYGGAISDGNRHNHNNLPVLLAGRGG
;
A
#
# COMPACT_ATOMS: atom_id res chain seq x y z
N LEU A 1 -31.25 34.42 -15.64
CA LEU A 1 -30.04 33.96 -14.97
C LEU A 1 -28.82 34.55 -15.66
N GLY A 2 -27.96 35.24 -14.91
CA GLY A 2 -26.68 35.70 -15.42
C GLY A 2 -25.72 34.53 -15.76
N SER A 3 -24.69 34.80 -16.58
CA SER A 3 -23.73 33.75 -17.00
C SER A 3 -23.03 33.07 -15.80
N THR A 4 -22.80 33.81 -14.73
CA THR A 4 -22.21 33.27 -13.48
C THR A 4 -23.17 32.29 -12.79
N ASP A 5 -24.47 32.58 -12.77
CA ASP A 5 -25.47 31.71 -12.14
C ASP A 5 -25.70 30.45 -12.97
N GLN A 6 -25.68 30.59 -14.32
CA GLN A 6 -25.73 29.42 -15.22
C GLN A 6 -24.57 28.48 -14.98
N ARG A 7 -23.34 29.01 -14.88
CA ARG A 7 -22.16 28.18 -14.61
C ARG A 7 -22.25 27.47 -13.25
N LYS A 8 -22.66 28.15 -12.19
CA LYS A 8 -22.86 27.54 -10.87
C LYS A 8 -23.94 26.45 -10.87
N LEU A 9 -25.01 26.68 -11.65
CA LEU A 9 -26.05 25.66 -11.80
C LEU A 9 -25.53 24.44 -12.56
N ASP A 10 -24.75 24.61 -13.61
CA ASP A 10 -24.12 23.54 -14.36
C ASP A 10 -23.14 22.74 -13.50
N GLU A 11 -22.29 23.42 -12.71
CA GLU A 11 -21.37 22.79 -11.75
C GLU A 11 -22.16 21.98 -10.72
N TYR A 12 -23.27 22.51 -10.20
CA TYR A 12 -24.12 21.79 -9.24
C TYR A 12 -24.77 20.54 -9.86
N LEU A 13 -25.39 20.70 -11.05
CA LEU A 13 -26.05 19.59 -11.73
C LEU A 13 -25.04 18.50 -12.13
N THR A 14 -23.85 18.88 -12.55
CA THR A 14 -22.74 17.93 -12.84
C THR A 14 -22.35 17.14 -11.59
N ALA A 15 -22.16 17.83 -10.45
CA ALA A 15 -21.83 17.18 -9.18
C ALA A 15 -22.93 16.21 -8.70
N VAL A 16 -24.21 16.60 -8.86
CA VAL A 16 -25.35 15.71 -8.55
C VAL A 16 -25.32 14.48 -9.45
N ARG A 17 -25.09 14.65 -10.76
CA ARG A 17 -25.02 13.52 -11.71
C ARG A 17 -23.86 12.57 -11.42
N GLU A 18 -22.70 13.11 -11.07
CA GLU A 18 -21.56 12.28 -10.63
C GLU A 18 -21.89 11.48 -9.37
N LEU A 19 -22.65 12.07 -8.43
CA LEU A 19 -23.08 11.38 -7.21
C LEU A 19 -24.06 10.24 -7.53
N GLU A 20 -25.04 10.48 -8.41
CA GLU A 20 -25.98 9.47 -8.88
C GLU A 20 -25.25 8.29 -9.53
N LEU A 21 -24.30 8.55 -10.43
CA LEU A 21 -23.51 7.52 -11.08
C LEU A 21 -22.69 6.69 -10.07
N ARG A 22 -22.13 7.33 -9.04
CA ARG A 22 -21.43 6.63 -7.96
C ARG A 22 -22.36 5.73 -7.14
N ILE A 23 -23.61 6.18 -6.89
CA ILE A 23 -24.61 5.37 -6.18
C ILE A 23 -25.00 4.16 -7.03
N GLU A 24 -25.31 4.37 -8.31
CA GLU A 24 -25.65 3.29 -9.26
C GLU A 24 -24.51 2.26 -9.36
N GLN A 25 -23.26 2.74 -9.48
CA GLN A 25 -22.08 1.88 -9.47
C GLN A 25 -21.96 1.11 -8.16
N ALA A 26 -22.15 1.75 -7.01
CA ALA A 26 -22.07 1.09 -5.70
C ALA A 26 -23.15 0.03 -5.51
N GLU A 27 -24.36 0.22 -6.08
CA GLU A 27 -25.44 -0.78 -6.06
C GLU A 27 -25.13 -1.98 -6.95
N GLN A 28 -24.64 -1.74 -8.17
CA GLN A 28 -24.20 -2.83 -9.07
C GLN A 28 -23.01 -3.59 -8.47
N PHE A 29 -22.17 -2.91 -7.74
CA PHE A 29 -20.97 -3.45 -7.11
C PHE A 29 -21.30 -4.39 -5.94
N LYS A 30 -22.36 -4.10 -5.16
CA LYS A 30 -22.83 -4.99 -4.07
C LYS A 30 -23.11 -6.42 -4.55
N ALA A 31 -23.50 -6.59 -5.80
CA ALA A 31 -23.80 -7.89 -6.40
C ALA A 31 -22.54 -8.67 -6.81
N SER A 32 -21.37 -8.04 -6.88
CA SER A 32 -20.12 -8.62 -7.36
C SER A 32 -18.98 -8.64 -6.31
N LEU A 33 -19.29 -8.29 -5.06
CA LEU A 33 -18.29 -8.30 -4.00
C LEU A 33 -17.77 -9.74 -3.80
N PRO A 34 -16.45 -9.93 -3.74
CA PRO A 34 -15.88 -11.22 -3.38
C PRO A 34 -16.33 -11.61 -1.98
N ASP A 35 -16.63 -12.90 -1.79
CA ASP A 35 -16.94 -13.44 -0.45
C ASP A 35 -15.68 -13.41 0.41
N VAL A 36 -15.53 -12.35 1.16
CA VAL A 36 -14.38 -12.12 2.05
C VAL A 36 -14.85 -12.14 3.49
N SER A 37 -14.37 -13.10 4.26
CA SER A 37 -14.64 -13.14 5.68
C SER A 37 -14.09 -11.88 6.38
N LYS A 38 -14.95 -11.22 7.16
CA LYS A 38 -14.53 -10.06 7.95
C LYS A 38 -13.42 -10.47 8.94
N PRO A 39 -12.32 -9.72 9.01
CA PRO A 39 -11.29 -9.96 10.02
C PRO A 39 -11.87 -9.91 11.43
N THR A 40 -11.49 -10.85 12.29
CA THR A 40 -11.99 -10.95 13.67
C THR A 40 -11.38 -9.93 14.61
N GLY A 41 -10.34 -9.21 14.17
CA GLY A 41 -9.63 -8.19 14.95
C GLY A 41 -8.25 -7.89 14.36
N ILE A 42 -7.43 -7.23 15.18
CA ILE A 42 -6.03 -6.97 14.85
C ILE A 42 -5.23 -8.25 15.06
N PRO A 43 -4.50 -8.76 14.05
CA PRO A 43 -3.66 -9.95 14.20
C PRO A 43 -2.58 -9.77 15.27
N GLU A 44 -2.24 -10.87 15.96
CA GLU A 44 -1.27 -10.85 17.05
C GLU A 44 0.16 -10.54 16.58
N THR A 45 0.53 -11.03 15.39
CA THR A 45 1.87 -10.81 14.87
C THR A 45 1.92 -9.67 13.85
N TYR A 46 3.03 -8.94 13.85
CA TYR A 46 3.26 -7.85 12.90
C TYR A 46 3.21 -8.32 11.44
N ALA A 47 3.75 -9.50 11.14
CA ALA A 47 3.71 -10.06 9.80
C ALA A 47 2.28 -10.33 9.32
N GLN A 48 1.44 -10.92 10.18
CA GLN A 48 0.02 -11.16 9.87
C GLN A 48 -0.74 -9.84 9.72
N HIS A 49 -0.47 -8.87 10.61
CA HIS A 49 -1.09 -7.54 10.50
C HIS A 49 -0.74 -6.87 9.17
N MET A 50 0.52 -6.88 8.77
CA MET A 50 0.97 -6.27 7.52
C MET A 50 0.33 -6.95 6.30
N ARG A 51 0.25 -8.29 6.29
CA ARG A 51 -0.43 -9.04 5.23
C ARG A 51 -1.92 -8.72 5.17
N LEU A 52 -2.59 -8.68 6.31
CA LEU A 52 -4.00 -8.27 6.37
C LEU A 52 -4.21 -6.88 5.77
N MET A 53 -3.35 -5.92 6.09
CA MET A 53 -3.45 -4.57 5.52
C MET A 53 -3.23 -4.55 4.00
N PHE A 54 -2.28 -5.34 3.50
CA PHE A 54 -2.09 -5.51 2.05
C PHE A 54 -3.26 -6.22 1.37
N ASP A 55 -3.85 -7.23 2.02
CA ASP A 55 -5.03 -7.93 1.49
C ASP A 55 -6.26 -7.00 1.44
N LEU A 56 -6.44 -6.16 2.47
CA LEU A 56 -7.49 -5.12 2.48
C LEU A 56 -7.25 -4.06 1.39
N LEU A 57 -6.00 -3.67 1.17
CA LEU A 57 -5.65 -2.73 0.11
C LEU A 57 -5.91 -3.33 -1.28
N ALA A 58 -5.54 -4.59 -1.51
CA ALA A 58 -5.85 -5.30 -2.74
C ALA A 58 -7.36 -5.40 -2.96
N LEU A 59 -8.13 -5.71 -1.90
CA LEU A 59 -9.58 -5.74 -1.94
C LEU A 59 -10.16 -4.37 -2.29
N ALA A 60 -9.65 -3.29 -1.72
CA ALA A 60 -10.11 -1.92 -2.01
C ALA A 60 -9.91 -1.55 -3.48
N PHE A 61 -8.81 -1.97 -4.10
CA PHE A 61 -8.60 -1.81 -5.55
C PHE A 61 -9.50 -2.73 -6.36
N GLN A 62 -9.58 -4.01 -6.01
CA GLN A 62 -10.46 -4.98 -6.69
C GLN A 62 -11.92 -4.53 -6.69
N THR A 63 -12.33 -3.86 -5.62
CA THR A 63 -13.70 -3.37 -5.44
C THR A 63 -13.88 -1.92 -5.90
N ASP A 64 -12.97 -1.32 -6.60
CA ASP A 64 -12.98 0.10 -7.03
C ASP A 64 -13.38 1.09 -5.91
N THR A 65 -13.19 0.68 -4.64
CA THR A 65 -13.43 1.55 -3.47
C THR A 65 -12.45 2.70 -3.46
N THR A 66 -11.24 2.48 -3.96
CA THR A 66 -10.23 3.51 -4.22
C THR A 66 -9.39 3.15 -5.43
N ARG A 67 -8.92 4.16 -6.17
CA ARG A 67 -7.97 4.03 -7.27
C ARG A 67 -6.59 4.57 -6.92
N ILE A 68 -6.49 5.29 -5.81
CA ILE A 68 -5.24 5.89 -5.32
C ILE A 68 -5.10 5.57 -3.85
N SER A 69 -3.94 5.07 -3.46
CA SER A 69 -3.65 4.77 -2.06
C SER A 69 -2.18 5.00 -1.74
N SER A 70 -1.91 5.31 -0.48
CA SER A 70 -0.58 5.28 0.10
C SER A 70 -0.60 4.41 1.36
N PHE A 71 0.48 3.65 1.58
CA PHE A 71 0.60 2.77 2.73
C PHE A 71 2.02 2.85 3.31
N ILE A 72 2.13 3.24 4.56
CA ILE A 72 3.39 3.30 5.30
C ILE A 72 3.54 2.00 6.08
N LEU A 73 4.51 1.16 5.67
CA LEU A 73 4.82 -0.10 6.36
C LEU A 73 5.44 0.16 7.75
N ALA A 74 6.39 1.09 7.81
CA ALA A 74 6.98 1.57 9.05
C ALA A 74 7.48 3.00 8.84
N HIS A 75 7.34 3.86 9.85
CA HIS A 75 7.95 5.19 9.81
C HIS A 75 9.46 5.11 10.14
N ASP A 76 10.22 6.11 9.73
CA ASP A 76 11.68 6.18 9.87
C ASP A 76 12.18 6.09 11.33
N GLY A 77 11.45 6.69 12.27
CA GLY A 77 11.75 6.62 13.69
C GLY A 77 11.29 5.33 14.39
N SER A 78 10.78 4.35 13.66
CA SER A 78 10.28 3.10 14.27
C SER A 78 11.43 2.27 14.84
N ASN A 79 11.42 2.09 16.14
CA ASN A 79 12.38 1.24 16.85
C ASN A 79 11.80 -0.15 17.18
N ARG A 80 10.99 -0.71 16.28
CA ARG A 80 10.40 -2.03 16.42
C ARG A 80 11.47 -3.12 16.36
N PRO A 81 11.49 -4.09 17.30
CA PRO A 81 12.31 -5.29 17.19
C PRO A 81 11.65 -6.32 16.27
N TYR A 82 12.46 -7.23 15.72
CA TYR A 82 12.04 -8.32 14.82
C TYR A 82 12.56 -9.67 15.34
N PRO A 83 12.11 -10.13 16.53
CA PRO A 83 12.68 -11.32 17.18
C PRO A 83 12.52 -12.59 16.34
N TRP A 84 11.46 -12.72 15.54
CA TRP A 84 11.28 -13.86 14.62
C TRP A 84 12.27 -13.90 13.45
N LEU A 85 13.03 -12.82 13.22
CA LEU A 85 14.14 -12.74 12.27
C LEU A 85 15.50 -12.89 12.96
N ASN A 86 15.53 -13.26 14.24
CA ASN A 86 16.71 -13.21 15.11
C ASN A 86 17.33 -11.80 15.19
N VAL A 87 16.46 -10.78 15.27
CA VAL A 87 16.82 -9.38 15.44
C VAL A 87 16.04 -8.80 16.63
N PRO A 88 16.50 -9.01 17.86
CA PRO A 88 15.83 -8.51 19.06
C PRO A 88 16.04 -7.03 19.30
N GLU A 89 17.02 -6.41 18.65
CA GLU A 89 17.30 -4.99 18.76
C GLU A 89 16.29 -4.17 17.97
N GLY A 90 16.10 -2.90 18.35
CA GLY A 90 15.25 -1.95 17.65
C GLY A 90 15.80 -1.59 16.27
N HIS A 91 14.95 -1.49 15.26
CA HIS A 91 15.36 -1.17 13.90
C HIS A 91 16.05 0.20 13.80
N HIS A 92 15.51 1.22 14.48
CA HIS A 92 16.09 2.56 14.46
C HIS A 92 17.51 2.57 15.06
N ASP A 93 17.71 1.89 16.21
CA ASP A 93 19.06 1.77 16.82
C ASP A 93 20.05 1.04 15.93
N LEU A 94 19.58 0.02 15.20
CA LEU A 94 20.39 -0.70 14.21
C LEU A 94 20.74 0.19 13.01
N SER A 95 19.83 1.09 12.60
CA SER A 95 20.07 1.98 11.45
C SER A 95 21.27 2.90 11.66
N HIS A 96 21.57 3.23 12.92
CA HIS A 96 22.81 3.92 13.33
C HIS A 96 23.95 2.91 13.50
N HIS A 97 24.30 2.23 12.41
CA HIS A 97 25.21 1.07 12.42
C HIS A 97 26.69 1.41 12.62
N GLY A 98 27.11 2.66 12.45
CA GLY A 98 28.53 3.03 12.61
C GLY A 98 29.50 2.19 11.76
N ASN A 99 29.05 1.68 10.61
CA ASN A 99 29.74 0.72 9.73
C ASN A 99 29.96 -0.70 10.32
N ASP A 100 29.27 -1.05 11.41
CA ASP A 100 29.27 -2.41 11.96
C ASP A 100 28.54 -3.36 10.99
N GLU A 101 29.28 -4.35 10.45
CA GLU A 101 28.74 -5.33 9.50
C GLU A 101 27.68 -6.26 10.15
N ALA A 102 27.78 -6.57 11.44
CA ALA A 102 26.79 -7.37 12.13
C ALA A 102 25.44 -6.66 12.21
N LYS A 103 25.44 -5.34 12.44
CA LYS A 103 24.22 -4.51 12.38
C LYS A 103 23.66 -4.43 10.96
N LYS A 104 24.50 -4.23 9.95
CA LYS A 104 24.06 -4.18 8.54
C LYS A 104 23.38 -5.48 8.10
N VAL A 105 23.92 -6.64 8.50
CA VAL A 105 23.31 -7.95 8.22
C VAL A 105 21.93 -8.06 8.86
N LYS A 106 21.71 -7.55 10.07
CA LYS A 106 20.41 -7.53 10.73
C LYS A 106 19.43 -6.60 10.01
N ILE A 107 19.87 -5.41 9.61
CA ILE A 107 19.05 -4.49 8.79
C ILE A 107 18.65 -5.16 7.47
N ALA A 108 19.57 -5.83 6.79
CA ALA A 108 19.27 -6.54 5.54
C ALA A 108 18.19 -7.61 5.72
N ARG A 109 18.13 -8.32 6.86
CA ARG A 109 17.04 -9.28 7.18
C ARG A 109 15.70 -8.57 7.33
N ILE A 110 15.67 -7.42 7.99
CA ILE A 110 14.45 -6.61 8.14
C ILE A 110 13.98 -6.09 6.78
N ASN A 111 14.89 -5.56 5.96
CA ASN A 111 14.57 -5.07 4.62
C ASN A 111 14.02 -6.18 3.74
N ARG A 112 14.65 -7.37 3.77
CA ARG A 112 14.16 -8.55 3.06
C ARG A 112 12.74 -8.92 3.49
N PHE A 113 12.46 -8.93 4.80
CA PHE A 113 11.12 -9.19 5.32
C PHE A 113 10.08 -8.22 4.74
N HIS A 114 10.38 -6.91 4.68
CA HIS A 114 9.47 -5.92 4.10
C HIS A 114 9.25 -6.16 2.60
N ILE A 115 10.29 -6.48 1.84
CA ILE A 115 10.18 -6.85 0.43
C ILE A 115 9.33 -8.12 0.23
N GLU A 116 9.45 -9.12 1.10
CA GLU A 116 8.62 -10.33 1.07
C GLU A 116 7.14 -10.01 1.30
N GLN A 117 6.82 -9.04 2.19
CA GLN A 117 5.43 -8.58 2.38
C GLN A 117 4.93 -7.81 1.15
N PHE A 118 5.77 -6.97 0.54
CA PHE A 118 5.43 -6.28 -0.70
C PHE A 118 5.21 -7.28 -1.86
N ALA A 119 6.06 -8.30 -1.97
CA ALA A 119 5.88 -9.37 -2.95
C ALA A 119 4.56 -10.14 -2.76
N HIS A 120 4.13 -10.36 -1.50
CA HIS A 120 2.80 -10.92 -1.21
C HIS A 120 1.69 -10.03 -1.81
N PHE A 121 1.75 -8.72 -1.58
CA PHE A 121 0.79 -7.77 -2.15
C PHE A 121 0.74 -7.82 -3.68
N LEU A 122 1.89 -7.79 -4.35
CA LEU A 122 1.95 -7.93 -5.81
C LEU A 122 1.38 -9.27 -6.28
N GLY A 123 1.63 -10.35 -5.53
CA GLY A 123 1.06 -11.66 -5.79
C GLY A 123 -0.46 -11.66 -5.69
N ARG A 124 -1.05 -10.97 -4.73
CA ARG A 124 -2.50 -10.79 -4.59
C ARG A 124 -3.10 -10.08 -5.79
N LEU A 125 -2.52 -8.95 -6.19
CA LEU A 125 -2.97 -8.19 -7.36
C LEU A 125 -2.84 -9.00 -8.66
N LYS A 126 -1.74 -9.75 -8.81
CA LYS A 126 -1.51 -10.63 -9.96
C LYS A 126 -2.52 -11.78 -10.07
N GLN A 127 -2.98 -12.29 -8.92
CA GLN A 127 -3.97 -13.38 -8.86
C GLN A 127 -5.41 -12.89 -8.98
N THR A 128 -5.66 -11.59 -8.93
CA THR A 128 -6.99 -11.00 -9.08
C THR A 128 -7.26 -10.74 -10.55
N PRO A 129 -8.21 -11.47 -11.19
CA PRO A 129 -8.54 -11.23 -12.59
C PRO A 129 -9.15 -9.85 -12.79
N GLU A 130 -8.80 -9.18 -13.89
CA GLU A 130 -9.40 -7.94 -14.35
C GLU A 130 -9.34 -7.84 -15.87
N GLY A 131 -10.49 -7.77 -16.52
CA GLY A 131 -10.59 -7.81 -17.98
C GLY A 131 -9.92 -9.05 -18.58
N GLU A 132 -9.05 -8.86 -19.56
CA GLU A 132 -8.26 -9.93 -20.19
C GLU A 132 -6.95 -10.24 -19.45
N GLY A 133 -6.67 -9.56 -18.32
CA GLY A 133 -5.45 -9.67 -17.55
C GLY A 133 -5.69 -9.84 -16.06
N CYS A 134 -4.90 -9.14 -15.28
CA CYS A 134 -4.98 -9.12 -13.83
C CYS A 134 -4.90 -7.67 -13.31
N LEU A 135 -5.36 -7.48 -12.07
CA LEU A 135 -5.39 -6.16 -11.45
C LEU A 135 -4.01 -5.48 -11.41
N LEU A 136 -2.91 -6.26 -11.31
CA LEU A 136 -1.56 -5.72 -11.34
C LEU A 136 -1.21 -5.08 -12.71
N ASP A 137 -1.79 -5.56 -13.81
CA ASP A 137 -1.54 -5.00 -15.14
C ASP A 137 -2.08 -3.57 -15.26
N HIS A 138 -3.13 -3.25 -14.49
CA HIS A 138 -3.80 -1.94 -14.45
C HIS A 138 -3.31 -1.04 -13.31
N CYS A 139 -2.30 -1.45 -12.55
CA CYS A 139 -1.72 -0.69 -11.46
C CYS A 139 -0.39 -0.04 -11.83
N GLN A 140 -0.08 1.07 -11.17
CA GLN A 140 1.28 1.62 -11.03
C GLN A 140 1.61 1.72 -9.55
N ILE A 141 2.59 0.96 -9.10
CA ILE A 141 2.93 0.84 -7.69
C ILE A 141 4.38 1.22 -7.49
N VAL A 142 4.60 2.23 -6.66
CA VAL A 142 5.95 2.65 -6.23
C VAL A 142 6.17 2.16 -4.81
N TYR A 143 7.25 1.43 -4.59
CA TYR A 143 7.71 1.01 -3.27
C TYR A 143 9.12 1.53 -3.04
N GLY A 144 9.40 2.08 -1.86
CA GLY A 144 10.73 2.55 -1.53
C GLY A 144 10.82 3.09 -0.11
N GLY A 145 12.01 3.58 0.25
CA GLY A 145 12.29 4.25 1.50
C GLY A 145 12.77 5.68 1.27
N ALA A 146 12.57 6.56 2.24
CA ALA A 146 13.00 7.95 2.17
C ALA A 146 14.47 8.14 2.56
N ILE A 147 15.09 7.15 3.18
CA ILE A 147 16.48 7.19 3.66
C ILE A 147 17.22 5.98 3.08
N SER A 148 18.40 6.20 2.47
CA SER A 148 19.23 5.12 1.91
C SER A 148 20.21 4.56 2.93
N ASP A 149 20.93 5.43 3.64
CA ASP A 149 21.84 5.08 4.73
C ASP A 149 21.37 5.74 6.02
N GLY A 150 20.79 4.93 6.92
CA GLY A 150 20.26 5.39 8.20
C GLY A 150 21.34 6.02 9.10
N ASN A 151 22.60 5.60 8.97
CA ASN A 151 23.69 6.17 9.75
C ASN A 151 24.02 7.63 9.35
N ARG A 152 23.82 7.95 8.07
CA ARG A 152 24.09 9.28 7.49
C ARG A 152 22.84 10.13 7.30
N HIS A 153 21.66 9.52 7.43
CA HIS A 153 20.35 10.12 7.11
C HIS A 153 20.31 10.75 5.71
N ASN A 154 20.94 10.12 4.73
CA ASN A 154 21.00 10.66 3.39
C ASN A 154 19.83 10.18 2.52
N HIS A 155 19.53 10.97 1.49
CA HIS A 155 18.44 10.73 0.54
C HIS A 155 18.97 10.42 -0.87
N ASN A 156 20.28 10.13 -1.01
CA ASN A 156 20.88 9.81 -2.30
C ASN A 156 20.74 8.34 -2.60
N ASN A 157 20.53 7.99 -3.89
CA ASN A 157 20.47 6.61 -4.35
C ASN A 157 19.46 5.74 -3.56
N LEU A 158 18.24 6.26 -3.43
CA LEU A 158 17.17 5.57 -2.72
C LEU A 158 16.80 4.25 -3.44
N PRO A 159 16.57 3.16 -2.69
CA PRO A 159 16.03 1.93 -3.27
C PRO A 159 14.56 2.16 -3.61
N VAL A 160 14.26 2.24 -4.90
CA VAL A 160 12.89 2.42 -5.40
C VAL A 160 12.56 1.31 -6.37
N LEU A 161 11.41 0.68 -6.19
CA LEU A 161 10.84 -0.33 -7.08
C LEU A 161 9.57 0.23 -7.72
N LEU A 162 9.40 -0.04 -9.01
CA LEU A 162 8.17 0.23 -9.73
C LEU A 162 7.59 -1.10 -10.20
N ALA A 163 6.30 -1.33 -9.94
CA ALA A 163 5.59 -2.54 -10.31
C ALA A 163 4.25 -2.21 -10.98
N GLY A 164 3.77 -3.15 -11.82
CA GLY A 164 2.57 -2.96 -12.63
C GLY A 164 2.88 -2.34 -13.99
N ARG A 165 1.85 -2.26 -14.85
CA ARG A 165 1.97 -1.75 -16.23
C ARG A 165 1.29 -0.40 -16.42
N GLY A 166 0.32 -0.06 -15.56
CA GLY A 166 -0.41 1.20 -15.62
C GLY A 166 -1.55 1.24 -16.63
N GLY A 167 -1.99 0.10 -17.08
CA GLY A 167 -3.05 -0.04 -18.09
C GLY A 167 -2.55 -0.31 -19.48
#